data_092201508a8167ba5b2690a13eb1e11f
#
_entry.id   092201508a8167ba5b2690a13eb1e11f
#
_cell.length_a   1.000
_cell.length_b   1.000
_cell.length_c   1.000
_cell.angle_alpha   90.00
_cell.angle_beta   90.00
_cell.angle_gamma   90.00
#
_symmetry.space_group_name_H-M   'P 1'
#
loop_
_entity.id
_entity.type
_entity.pdbx_description
1 polymer ?
#
loop_
_entity_poly.entity_id
_entity_poly.type
_entity_poly.pdbx_seq_one_letter_code
_entity_poly.pdbx_strand_id
1 'polypeptide(L)' 'MMSFVNKNVRYQQPLNDVLDEVDALKDRILRMENSYRELETENSRLYRIIDSLDERINILIKETS' A
#
# COMPACT_ATOMS: atom_id res chain seq x y z
N MET A 1 -24.05 -42.26 -6.06
CA MET A 1 -24.15 -41.33 -7.20
C MET A 1 -24.59 -39.96 -6.78
N MET A 2 -25.72 -39.84 -6.12
CA MET A 2 -26.17 -38.51 -5.65
C MET A 2 -25.23 -37.87 -4.62
N SER A 3 -24.64 -38.66 -3.74
CA SER A 3 -23.70 -38.18 -2.78
C SER A 3 -22.41 -37.65 -3.43
N PHE A 4 -22.03 -38.21 -4.57
CA PHE A 4 -20.87 -37.75 -5.33
C PHE A 4 -21.11 -36.36 -5.91
N VAL A 5 -22.28 -36.14 -6.48
CA VAL A 5 -22.66 -34.83 -7.04
C VAL A 5 -22.75 -33.78 -5.92
N ASN A 6 -23.32 -34.16 -4.78
CA ASN A 6 -23.40 -33.28 -3.63
C ASN A 6 -22.02 -32.91 -3.08
N LYS A 7 -21.06 -33.84 -3.09
CA LYS A 7 -19.70 -33.57 -2.70
C LYS A 7 -19.05 -32.52 -3.58
N ASN A 8 -19.24 -32.61 -4.90
CA ASN A 8 -18.71 -31.62 -5.85
C ASN A 8 -19.26 -30.22 -5.56
N VAL A 9 -20.56 -30.13 -5.32
CA VAL A 9 -21.19 -28.84 -4.99
C VAL A 9 -20.63 -28.28 -3.69
N ARG A 10 -20.44 -29.13 -2.68
CA ARG A 10 -19.90 -28.71 -1.38
C ARG A 10 -18.46 -28.19 -1.47
N TYR A 11 -17.65 -28.75 -2.34
CA TYR A 11 -16.27 -28.31 -2.52
C TYR A 11 -16.15 -27.08 -3.39
N GLN A 12 -17.05 -26.88 -4.34
CA GLN A 12 -17.01 -25.72 -5.23
C GLN A 12 -17.28 -24.41 -4.49
N GLN A 13 -18.24 -24.38 -3.59
CA GLN A 13 -18.55 -23.16 -2.84
C GLN A 13 -17.40 -22.68 -1.97
N PRO A 14 -16.79 -23.51 -1.12
CA PRO A 14 -15.63 -23.09 -0.34
C PRO A 14 -14.46 -22.63 -1.20
N LEU A 15 -14.24 -23.27 -2.33
CA LEU A 15 -13.17 -22.89 -3.25
C LEU A 15 -13.44 -21.51 -3.87
N ASN A 16 -14.66 -21.25 -4.29
CA ASN A 16 -15.05 -19.95 -4.85
C ASN A 16 -14.90 -18.84 -3.80
N ASP A 17 -15.26 -19.11 -2.55
CA ASP A 17 -15.11 -18.15 -1.47
C ASP A 17 -13.64 -17.81 -1.24
N VAL A 18 -12.76 -18.81 -1.29
CA VAL A 18 -11.32 -18.60 -1.15
C VAL A 18 -10.78 -17.79 -2.32
N LEU A 19 -11.22 -18.09 -3.54
CA LEU A 19 -10.80 -17.34 -4.73
C LEU A 19 -11.26 -15.88 -4.66
N ASP A 20 -12.46 -15.64 -4.19
CA ASP A 20 -12.98 -14.27 -4.00
C ASP A 20 -12.16 -13.53 -2.94
N GLU A 21 -11.79 -14.20 -1.84
CA GLU A 21 -10.93 -13.64 -0.82
C GLU A 21 -9.55 -13.30 -1.37
N VAL A 22 -8.98 -14.18 -2.19
CA VAL A 22 -7.67 -13.94 -2.81
C VAL A 22 -7.74 -12.71 -3.71
N ASP A 23 -8.79 -12.58 -4.51
CA ASP A 23 -8.98 -11.43 -5.38
C ASP A 23 -9.12 -10.13 -4.58
N ALA A 24 -9.88 -10.16 -3.51
CA ALA A 24 -10.04 -9.01 -2.62
C ALA A 24 -8.71 -8.61 -1.97
N LEU A 25 -7.91 -9.59 -1.56
CA LEU A 25 -6.59 -9.34 -1.00
C LEU A 25 -5.63 -8.75 -2.03
N LYS A 26 -5.66 -9.23 -3.25
CA LYS A 26 -4.87 -8.67 -4.36
C LYS A 26 -5.21 -7.20 -4.60
N ASP A 27 -6.49 -6.86 -4.59
CA ASP A 27 -6.92 -5.47 -4.74
C ASP A 27 -6.42 -4.59 -3.60
N ARG A 28 -6.47 -5.11 -2.38
CA ARG A 28 -5.95 -4.38 -1.21
C ARG A 28 -4.45 -4.15 -1.32
N ILE A 29 -3.72 -5.16 -1.76
CA ILE A 29 -2.28 -5.04 -1.97
C ILE A 29 -1.97 -3.97 -3.00
N LEU A 30 -2.68 -3.94 -4.11
CA LEU A 30 -2.50 -2.92 -5.14
C LEU A 30 -2.74 -1.51 -4.62
N ARG A 31 -3.79 -1.32 -3.81
CA ARG A 31 -4.09 -0.03 -3.18
C ARG A 31 -3.00 0.36 -2.20
N MET A 32 -2.51 -0.58 -1.42
CA MET A 32 -1.43 -0.35 -0.47
C MET A 32 -0.14 0.03 -1.19
N GLU A 33 0.18 -0.65 -2.30
CA GLU A 33 1.35 -0.32 -3.11
C GLU A 33 1.26 1.10 -3.68
N ASN A 34 0.09 1.48 -4.17
CA ASN A 34 -0.14 2.83 -4.67
C ASN A 34 0.00 3.87 -3.57
N SER A 35 -0.58 3.61 -2.40
CA SER A 35 -0.45 4.49 -1.24
C SER A 35 1.00 4.60 -0.79
N TYR A 36 1.73 3.51 -0.82
CA TYR A 36 3.15 3.50 -0.47
C TYR A 36 3.95 4.38 -1.42
N ARG A 37 3.69 4.30 -2.71
CA ARG A 37 4.36 5.15 -3.71
C ARG A 37 4.07 6.63 -3.48
N GLU A 38 2.82 6.96 -3.16
CA GLU A 38 2.43 8.33 -2.85
C GLU A 38 3.18 8.83 -1.62
N LEU A 39 3.28 8.00 -0.58
CA LEU A 39 4.01 8.34 0.63
C LEU A 39 5.50 8.52 0.36
N GLU A 40 6.09 7.68 -0.47
CA GLU A 40 7.50 7.83 -0.86
C GLU A 40 7.74 9.17 -1.57
N THR A 41 6.86 9.52 -2.50
CA THR A 41 6.94 10.77 -3.21
C THR A 41 6.82 11.96 -2.26
N GLU A 42 5.87 11.89 -1.34
CA GLU A 42 5.66 12.93 -0.34
C GLU A 42 6.83 13.03 0.62
N ASN A 43 7.37 11.90 1.05
CA ASN A 43 8.55 11.88 1.92
C ASN A 43 9.75 12.54 1.23
N SER A 44 9.99 12.23 -0.02
CA SER A 44 11.06 12.85 -0.79
C SER A 44 10.88 14.35 -0.87
N ARG A 45 9.66 14.81 -1.08
CA ARG A 45 9.31 16.23 -1.11
C ARG A 45 9.58 16.90 0.24
N LEU A 46 9.16 16.25 1.33
CA LEU A 46 9.35 16.77 2.68
C LEU A 46 10.85 16.88 3.02
N TYR A 47 11.64 15.90 2.65
CA TYR A 47 13.09 15.96 2.85
C TYR A 47 13.72 17.12 2.10
N ARG A 48 13.28 17.41 0.89
CA ARG A 48 13.76 18.57 0.15
C ARG A 48 13.41 19.88 0.84
N ILE A 49 12.21 19.95 1.42
CA ILE A 49 11.79 21.12 2.19
C ILE A 49 12.65 21.28 3.43
N ILE A 50 12.90 20.20 4.15
CA ILE A 50 13.75 20.20 5.34
C ILE A 50 15.15 20.68 4.99
N ASP A 51 15.74 20.15 3.94
CA ASP A 51 17.07 20.54 3.49
C ASP A 51 17.12 22.04 3.13
N SER A 52 16.10 22.52 2.45
CA SER A 52 15.99 23.93 2.08
C SER A 52 15.88 24.83 3.31
N LEU A 53 15.09 24.41 4.31
CA LEU A 53 14.95 25.15 5.56
C LEU A 53 16.24 25.16 6.36
N ASP A 54 16.93 24.02 6.44
CA ASP A 54 18.23 23.91 7.10
C ASP A 54 19.24 24.88 6.48
N GLU A 55 19.25 24.97 5.15
CA GLU A 55 20.12 25.88 4.43
C GLU A 55 19.82 27.34 4.80
N ARG A 56 18.55 27.71 4.86
CA ARG A 56 18.12 29.05 5.27
C ARG A 56 18.52 29.36 6.69
N ILE A 57 18.33 28.41 7.60
CA ILE A 57 18.72 28.58 9.01
C ILE A 57 20.22 28.82 9.10
N ASN A 58 21.02 28.04 8.40
CA ASN A 58 22.46 28.18 8.38
C ASN A 58 22.90 29.54 7.84
N ILE A 59 22.27 30.04 6.80
CA ILE A 59 22.55 31.35 6.23
C ILE A 59 22.20 32.44 7.26
N LEU A 60 21.05 32.34 7.90
CA LEU A 60 20.63 33.32 8.93
C LEU A 60 21.59 33.32 10.12
N ILE A 61 22.03 32.17 10.56
CA ILE A 61 23.02 32.08 11.67
C ILE A 61 24.31 32.75 11.28
N LYS A 62 24.80 32.56 10.08
CA LYS A 62 26.02 33.19 9.59
C LYS A 62 25.86 34.69 9.49
N GLU A 63 24.71 35.18 9.04
CA GLU A 63 24.46 36.62 8.93
C GLU A 63 24.37 37.31 10.29
N THR A 64 23.86 36.60 11.31
CA THR A 64 23.70 37.17 12.64
C THR A 64 24.93 37.02 13.51
N SER A 65 25.80 36.15 13.14
CA SER A 65 27.05 35.95 13.90
C SER A 65 28.17 36.78 13.33
#